data_daa8d3dbe2896d7ea60384cc77cc0b29
#
_entry.id   daa8d3dbe2896d7ea60384cc77cc0b29
#
_cell.length_a   1.000
_cell.length_b   1.000
_cell.length_c   1.000
_cell.angle_alpha   90.00
_cell.angle_beta   90.00
_cell.angle_gamma   90.00
#
_symmetry.space_group_name_H-M   'P 1'
#
loop_
_entity.id
_entity.type
_entity.pdbx_description
1 polymer ?
#
loop_
_entity_poly.entity_id
_entity_poly.type
_entity_poly.pdbx_seq_one_letter_code
_entity_poly.pdbx_strand_id
1 'polypeptide(L)'
;MVILLAISGIALAVGLFFLMADVLKIPYLKTSKAVMSVGKTDKKISKTIDAVLVDAAVRIGKLIPMDKYKRIRMEKTLASADIKMTPETFRAYSLLKAFGVGLLIIPCALIFPMIIPLIIILAVAVYFKEIGKADEQMRKKRAAIESELPRFVATVEQELKTSRDILSIMENYKKHAGEVFSYELDVTTADMRSSSYEAALTRFESRIGSSQLSDVVRGLVSVIRGDDSAVYFKMLAHDFKLLELQRLKNEAQKIPPKIRIFSLAMLMTFLLTYLVVMGMQLIDALGTMM
;
A
#
# COMPACT_ATOMS: atom_id res chain seq x y z
N MET A 1 30.64 -5.73 32.42
CA MET A 1 29.27 -6.27 32.39
C MET A 1 28.23 -5.16 32.20
N VAL A 2 28.24 -4.08 33.00
CA VAL A 2 27.29 -2.94 32.88
C VAL A 2 27.34 -2.24 31.52
N ILE A 3 28.51 -1.98 30.95
CA ILE A 3 28.69 -1.31 29.64
C ILE A 3 28.10 -2.18 28.51
N LEU A 4 28.28 -3.48 28.54
CA LEU A 4 27.74 -4.41 27.55
C LEU A 4 26.21 -4.49 27.62
N LEU A 5 25.65 -4.45 28.84
CA LEU A 5 24.20 -4.35 29.07
C LEU A 5 23.62 -3.01 28.57
N ALA A 6 24.33 -1.90 28.77
CA ALA A 6 23.91 -0.59 28.28
C ALA A 6 23.92 -0.53 26.73
N ILE A 7 24.97 -1.04 26.08
CA ILE A 7 25.07 -1.10 24.62
C ILE A 7 23.97 -1.99 24.04
N SER A 8 23.69 -3.15 24.65
CA SER A 8 22.62 -4.04 24.18
C SER A 8 21.24 -3.42 24.38
N GLY A 9 21.02 -2.67 25.48
CA GLY A 9 19.78 -1.95 25.74
C GLY A 9 19.54 -0.83 24.73
N ILE A 10 20.58 -0.07 24.38
CA ILE A 10 20.49 0.98 23.36
C ILE A 10 20.22 0.36 21.98
N ALA A 11 20.92 -0.70 21.61
CA ALA A 11 20.71 -1.38 20.34
C ALA A 11 19.28 -1.95 20.22
N LEU A 12 18.74 -2.50 21.33
CA LEU A 12 17.37 -3.04 21.37
C LEU A 12 16.33 -1.91 21.29
N ALA A 13 16.55 -0.79 21.98
CA ALA A 13 15.67 0.39 21.92
C ALA A 13 15.64 1.00 20.52
N VAL A 14 16.79 1.12 19.85
CA VAL A 14 16.91 1.60 18.47
C VAL A 14 16.23 0.63 17.50
N GLY A 15 16.43 -0.67 17.66
CA GLY A 15 15.77 -1.70 16.84
C GLY A 15 14.24 -1.69 16.98
N LEU A 16 13.73 -1.58 18.21
CA LEU A 16 12.29 -1.46 18.50
C LEU A 16 11.72 -0.15 17.93
N PHE A 17 12.46 0.95 18.05
CA PHE A 17 12.06 2.23 17.47
C PHE A 17 11.91 2.14 15.95
N PHE A 18 12.86 1.53 15.23
CA PHE A 18 12.77 1.35 13.78
C PHE A 18 11.63 0.41 13.39
N LEU A 19 11.37 -0.65 14.13
CA LEU A 19 10.23 -1.54 13.91
C LEU A 19 8.89 -0.84 14.14
N MET A 20 8.76 -0.09 15.23
CA MET A 20 7.55 0.68 15.50
C MET A 20 7.34 1.80 14.47
N ALA A 21 8.39 2.47 14.03
CA ALA A 21 8.33 3.51 13.03
C ALA A 21 7.87 2.96 11.67
N ASP A 22 8.28 1.75 11.28
CA ASP A 22 7.83 1.09 10.04
C ASP A 22 6.37 0.60 10.14
N VAL A 23 5.96 0.07 11.29
CA VAL A 23 4.57 -0.37 11.55
C VAL A 23 3.61 0.82 11.59
N LEU A 24 4.01 1.92 12.23
CA LEU A 24 3.20 3.14 12.39
C LEU A 24 3.25 4.05 11.15
N LYS A 25 4.03 3.70 10.09
CA LYS A 25 4.23 4.53 8.88
C LYS A 25 4.58 5.98 9.22
N ILE A 26 5.39 6.20 10.27
CA ILE A 26 5.88 7.53 10.59
C ILE A 26 6.79 7.98 9.45
N PRO A 27 6.55 9.14 8.80
CA PRO A 27 7.43 9.62 7.76
C PRO A 27 8.79 9.92 8.39
N TYR A 28 9.82 9.13 8.04
CA TYR A 28 11.19 9.46 8.41
C TYR A 28 11.51 10.84 7.88
N LEU A 29 11.93 11.73 8.76
CA LEU A 29 12.47 13.02 8.36
C LEU A 29 13.62 12.75 7.39
N LYS A 30 13.44 13.19 6.15
CA LYS A 30 14.49 13.13 5.10
C LYS A 30 15.58 14.14 5.47
N THR A 31 16.35 13.82 6.49
CA THR A 31 17.46 14.64 6.94
C THR A 31 18.76 14.08 6.39
N SER A 32 19.34 14.88 5.52
CA SER A 32 20.69 14.85 4.99
C SER A 32 20.99 13.94 3.78
N LYS A 33 21.78 14.50 2.85
CA LYS A 33 22.32 13.82 1.64
C LYS A 33 23.10 12.54 1.96
N ALA A 34 23.66 12.39 3.15
CA ALA A 34 24.39 11.21 3.60
C ALA A 34 23.47 9.98 3.76
N VAL A 35 22.26 10.15 4.32
CA VAL A 35 21.25 9.08 4.41
C VAL A 35 20.73 8.70 3.03
N MET A 36 20.71 9.63 2.08
CA MET A 36 20.33 9.33 0.68
C MET A 36 21.34 8.45 -0.04
N SER A 37 22.63 8.52 0.30
CA SER A 37 23.67 7.65 -0.28
C SER A 37 23.59 6.23 0.25
N VAL A 38 23.32 6.05 1.54
CA VAL A 38 23.08 4.74 2.16
C VAL A 38 21.81 4.10 1.58
N GLY A 39 20.72 4.85 1.45
CA GLY A 39 19.47 4.35 0.86
C GLY A 39 19.59 3.96 -0.63
N LYS A 40 20.56 4.47 -1.39
CA LYS A 40 20.84 4.01 -2.75
C LYS A 40 21.58 2.67 -2.77
N THR A 41 22.48 2.45 -1.83
CA THR A 41 23.20 1.16 -1.67
C THR A 41 22.25 0.07 -1.20
N ASP A 42 21.37 0.35 -0.22
CA ASP A 42 20.35 -0.58 0.25
C ASP A 42 19.36 -0.97 -0.84
N LYS A 43 18.96 -0.02 -1.70
CA LYS A 43 18.10 -0.33 -2.86
C LYS A 43 18.79 -1.23 -3.89
N LYS A 44 20.10 -1.14 -4.05
CA LYS A 44 20.84 -1.99 -4.99
C LYS A 44 21.02 -3.39 -4.42
N ILE A 45 21.37 -3.51 -3.15
CA ILE A 45 21.47 -4.79 -2.42
C ILE A 45 20.10 -5.47 -2.35
N SER A 46 19.04 -4.74 -1.98
CA SER A 46 17.66 -5.25 -1.94
C SER A 46 17.23 -5.79 -3.31
N LYS A 47 17.51 -5.10 -4.41
CA LYS A 47 17.17 -5.60 -5.76
C LYS A 47 17.90 -6.88 -6.13
N THR A 48 19.15 -7.03 -5.69
CA THR A 48 19.94 -8.25 -5.95
C THR A 48 19.42 -9.42 -5.12
N ILE A 49 19.11 -9.19 -3.84
CA ILE A 49 18.51 -10.21 -2.95
C ILE A 49 17.11 -10.58 -3.46
N ASP A 50 16.29 -9.62 -3.84
CA ASP A 50 14.95 -9.89 -4.39
C ASP A 50 15.05 -10.71 -5.70
N ALA A 51 16.02 -10.46 -6.56
CA ALA A 51 16.24 -11.23 -7.79
C ALA A 51 16.62 -12.69 -7.50
N VAL A 52 17.50 -12.93 -6.53
CA VAL A 52 17.89 -14.27 -6.10
C VAL A 52 16.70 -15.01 -5.45
N LEU A 53 15.92 -14.30 -4.62
CA LEU A 53 14.71 -14.85 -4.02
C LEU A 53 13.65 -15.21 -5.06
N VAL A 54 13.51 -14.43 -6.12
CA VAL A 54 12.58 -14.71 -7.22
C VAL A 54 13.03 -15.97 -7.99
N ASP A 55 14.32 -16.11 -8.30
CA ASP A 55 14.83 -17.31 -8.99
C ASP A 55 14.63 -18.58 -8.14
N ALA A 56 14.95 -18.51 -6.85
CA ALA A 56 14.66 -19.59 -5.91
C ALA A 56 13.14 -19.88 -5.80
N ALA A 57 12.30 -18.84 -5.78
CA ALA A 57 10.85 -18.97 -5.74
C ALA A 57 10.28 -19.65 -6.99
N VAL A 58 10.85 -19.42 -8.18
CA VAL A 58 10.47 -20.10 -9.43
C VAL A 58 10.74 -21.61 -9.34
N ARG A 59 11.86 -21.99 -8.73
CA ARG A 59 12.21 -23.43 -8.56
C ARG A 59 11.32 -24.12 -7.51
N ILE A 60 11.10 -23.47 -6.36
CA ILE A 60 10.30 -24.01 -5.25
C ILE A 60 8.80 -23.93 -5.57
N GLY A 61 8.36 -22.93 -6.30
CA GLY A 61 6.95 -22.75 -6.67
C GLY A 61 6.37 -23.95 -7.41
N LYS A 62 7.18 -24.67 -8.20
CA LYS A 62 6.78 -25.90 -8.89
C LYS A 62 6.42 -27.05 -7.94
N LEU A 63 6.91 -27.02 -6.70
CA LEU A 63 6.68 -28.05 -5.69
C LEU A 63 5.49 -27.75 -4.78
N ILE A 64 4.94 -26.53 -4.82
CA ILE A 64 3.84 -26.11 -3.96
C ILE A 64 2.50 -26.45 -4.64
N PRO A 65 1.76 -27.47 -4.20
CA PRO A 65 0.44 -27.77 -4.74
C PRO A 65 -0.53 -26.64 -4.38
N MET A 66 -1.26 -26.14 -5.37
CA MET A 66 -2.30 -25.12 -5.17
C MET A 66 -3.62 -25.63 -5.73
N ASP A 67 -4.68 -25.46 -4.96
CA ASP A 67 -6.04 -25.74 -5.39
C ASP A 67 -6.42 -24.88 -6.60
N LYS A 68 -7.10 -25.47 -7.60
CA LYS A 68 -7.48 -24.81 -8.85
C LYS A 68 -8.26 -23.51 -8.64
N TYR A 69 -9.17 -23.50 -7.68
CA TYR A 69 -9.95 -22.31 -7.36
C TYR A 69 -9.09 -21.15 -6.82
N LYS A 70 -8.21 -21.46 -5.86
CA LYS A 70 -7.27 -20.49 -5.28
C LYS A 70 -6.27 -19.96 -6.31
N ARG A 71 -5.83 -20.83 -7.22
CA ARG A 71 -4.95 -20.45 -8.32
C ARG A 71 -5.59 -19.42 -9.24
N ILE A 72 -6.80 -19.70 -9.75
CA ILE A 72 -7.52 -18.79 -10.67
C ILE A 72 -7.79 -17.43 -9.98
N ARG A 73 -8.21 -17.46 -8.72
CA ARG A 73 -8.46 -16.23 -7.96
C ARG A 73 -7.18 -15.41 -7.80
N MET A 74 -6.08 -16.04 -7.41
CA MET A 74 -4.79 -15.36 -7.22
C MET A 74 -4.21 -14.86 -8.54
N GLU A 75 -4.37 -15.61 -9.62
CA GLU A 75 -3.96 -15.22 -10.98
C GLU A 75 -4.68 -13.93 -11.41
N LYS A 76 -6.00 -13.85 -11.22
CA LYS A 76 -6.76 -12.63 -11.48
C LYS A 76 -6.28 -11.45 -10.62
N THR A 77 -6.03 -11.67 -9.33
CA THR A 77 -5.54 -10.62 -8.42
C THR A 77 -4.15 -10.13 -8.84
N LEU A 78 -3.23 -11.04 -9.18
CA LEU A 78 -1.88 -10.70 -9.64
C LEU A 78 -1.90 -9.95 -10.98
N ALA A 79 -2.70 -10.42 -11.94
CA ALA A 79 -2.88 -9.76 -13.23
C ALA A 79 -3.44 -8.33 -13.06
N SER A 80 -4.44 -8.15 -12.21
CA SER A 80 -5.03 -6.83 -11.93
C SER A 80 -4.09 -5.91 -11.12
N ALA A 81 -3.19 -6.49 -10.31
CA ALA A 81 -2.15 -5.75 -9.58
C ALA A 81 -0.91 -5.46 -10.44
N ASP A 82 -0.89 -5.86 -11.72
CA ASP A 82 0.26 -5.75 -12.64
C ASP A 82 1.54 -6.44 -12.10
N ILE A 83 1.35 -7.53 -11.34
CA ILE A 83 2.45 -8.35 -10.83
C ILE A 83 2.72 -9.48 -11.82
N LYS A 84 3.85 -9.42 -12.50
CA LYS A 84 4.27 -10.42 -13.52
C LYS A 84 4.86 -11.68 -12.88
N MET A 85 4.11 -12.34 -12.00
CA MET A 85 4.49 -13.59 -11.34
C MET A 85 3.35 -14.59 -11.42
N THR A 86 3.67 -15.89 -11.50
CA THR A 86 2.64 -16.93 -11.37
C THR A 86 2.18 -17.04 -9.89
N PRO A 87 0.95 -17.49 -9.62
CA PRO A 87 0.44 -17.67 -8.25
C PRO A 87 1.35 -18.52 -7.36
N GLU A 88 1.91 -19.58 -7.92
CA GLU A 88 2.82 -20.49 -7.24
C GLU A 88 4.14 -19.80 -6.88
N THR A 89 4.72 -19.04 -7.82
CA THR A 89 5.97 -18.30 -7.57
C THR A 89 5.79 -17.19 -6.58
N PHE A 90 4.66 -16.46 -6.62
CA PHE A 90 4.34 -15.42 -5.66
C PHE A 90 4.22 -15.96 -4.24
N ARG A 91 3.59 -17.12 -4.07
CA ARG A 91 3.44 -17.78 -2.78
C ARG A 91 4.78 -18.32 -2.26
N ALA A 92 5.58 -18.94 -3.14
CA ALA A 92 6.93 -19.39 -2.82
C ALA A 92 7.84 -18.22 -2.42
N TYR A 93 7.75 -17.09 -3.11
CA TYR A 93 8.48 -15.87 -2.78
C TYR A 93 8.12 -15.33 -1.39
N SER A 94 6.83 -15.28 -1.06
CA SER A 94 6.36 -14.85 0.26
C SER A 94 6.89 -15.77 1.38
N LEU A 95 6.93 -17.08 1.11
CA LEU A 95 7.42 -18.07 2.06
C LEU A 95 8.93 -18.01 2.23
N LEU A 96 9.69 -17.84 1.14
CA LEU A 96 11.15 -17.66 1.18
C LEU A 96 11.55 -16.40 1.94
N LYS A 97 10.80 -15.32 1.77
CA LYS A 97 11.06 -14.06 2.47
C LYS A 97 10.79 -14.18 3.97
N ALA A 98 9.71 -14.86 4.36
CA ALA A 98 9.41 -15.15 5.75
C ALA A 98 10.49 -16.10 6.36
N PHE A 99 10.94 -17.11 5.60
CA PHE A 99 12.01 -18.01 6.00
C PHE A 99 13.34 -17.26 6.19
N GLY A 100 13.67 -16.30 5.32
CA GLY A 100 14.85 -15.45 5.47
C GLY A 100 14.84 -14.66 6.78
N VAL A 101 13.68 -14.16 7.20
CA VAL A 101 13.52 -13.53 8.53
C VAL A 101 13.64 -14.56 9.64
N GLY A 102 13.07 -15.75 9.45
CA GLY A 102 13.18 -16.88 10.41
C GLY A 102 14.63 -17.34 10.62
N LEU A 103 15.49 -17.22 9.61
CA LEU A 103 16.90 -17.62 9.72
C LEU A 103 17.67 -16.76 10.75
N LEU A 104 17.17 -15.55 11.07
CA LEU A 104 17.70 -14.72 12.15
C LEU A 104 17.52 -15.34 13.54
N ILE A 105 16.69 -16.37 13.67
CA ILE A 105 16.52 -17.12 14.94
C ILE A 105 17.85 -17.75 15.36
N ILE A 106 18.65 -18.26 14.42
CA ILE A 106 19.90 -19.00 14.71
C ILE A 106 20.90 -18.14 15.51
N PRO A 107 21.34 -16.94 15.03
CA PRO A 107 22.25 -16.10 15.80
C PRO A 107 21.60 -15.52 17.06
N CYS A 108 20.31 -15.21 17.02
CA CYS A 108 19.61 -14.68 18.19
C CYS A 108 19.41 -15.71 19.31
N ALA A 109 19.23 -16.98 18.98
CA ALA A 109 19.12 -18.06 19.97
C ALA A 109 20.41 -18.24 20.80
N LEU A 110 21.57 -17.98 20.18
CA LEU A 110 22.86 -18.05 20.86
C LEU A 110 23.11 -16.91 21.85
N ILE A 111 22.55 -15.70 21.57
CA ILE A 111 22.83 -14.48 22.36
C ILE A 111 21.69 -14.19 23.33
N PHE A 112 20.44 -14.28 22.88
CA PHE A 112 19.25 -13.92 23.65
C PHE A 112 18.05 -14.85 23.36
N PRO A 113 17.97 -16.03 24.00
CA PRO A 113 16.89 -17.00 23.71
C PRO A 113 15.48 -16.48 24.00
N MET A 114 15.32 -15.47 24.86
CA MET A 114 14.02 -14.85 25.15
C MET A 114 13.41 -14.09 23.95
N ILE A 115 14.20 -13.77 22.91
CA ILE A 115 13.71 -13.02 21.72
C ILE A 115 13.12 -13.97 20.65
N ILE A 116 13.34 -15.28 20.77
CA ILE A 116 12.86 -16.29 19.80
C ILE A 116 11.36 -16.16 19.50
N PRO A 117 10.43 -16.10 20.47
CA PRO A 117 9.01 -15.99 20.19
C PRO A 117 8.65 -14.70 19.41
N LEU A 118 9.36 -13.61 19.68
CA LEU A 118 9.17 -12.36 18.97
C LEU A 118 9.56 -12.49 17.49
N ILE A 119 10.67 -13.18 17.18
CA ILE A 119 11.13 -13.39 15.80
C ILE A 119 10.15 -14.31 15.04
N ILE A 120 9.60 -15.33 15.71
CA ILE A 120 8.57 -16.20 15.10
C ILE A 120 7.33 -15.37 14.72
N ILE A 121 6.84 -14.53 15.63
CA ILE A 121 5.70 -13.63 15.36
C ILE A 121 6.03 -12.71 14.18
N LEU A 122 7.24 -12.16 14.14
CA LEU A 122 7.71 -11.29 13.06
C LEU A 122 7.75 -12.03 11.72
N ALA A 123 8.28 -13.24 11.66
CA ALA A 123 8.33 -14.04 10.44
C ALA A 123 6.92 -14.35 9.90
N VAL A 124 5.99 -14.69 10.78
CA VAL A 124 4.58 -14.90 10.42
C VAL A 124 3.94 -13.60 9.91
N ALA A 125 4.20 -12.48 10.58
CA ALA A 125 3.69 -11.17 10.14
C ALA A 125 4.23 -10.76 8.76
N VAL A 126 5.51 -11.01 8.49
CA VAL A 126 6.13 -10.76 7.17
C VAL A 126 5.49 -11.63 6.09
N TYR A 127 5.19 -12.91 6.38
CA TYR A 127 4.51 -13.78 5.44
C TYR A 127 3.12 -13.25 5.05
N PHE A 128 2.28 -12.88 6.03
CA PHE A 128 0.96 -12.32 5.76
C PHE A 128 1.01 -10.96 5.06
N LYS A 129 1.98 -10.11 5.43
CA LYS A 129 2.21 -8.82 4.77
C LYS A 129 2.59 -9.00 3.29
N GLU A 130 3.42 -9.99 2.98
CA GLU A 130 3.86 -10.26 1.62
C GLU A 130 2.73 -10.81 0.75
N ILE A 131 1.94 -11.75 1.25
CA ILE A 131 0.75 -12.26 0.55
C ILE A 131 -0.27 -11.14 0.30
N GLY A 132 -0.46 -10.24 1.27
CA GLY A 132 -1.39 -9.11 1.16
C GLY A 132 -0.94 -8.00 0.19
N LYS A 133 0.30 -8.00 -0.30
CA LYS A 133 0.81 -6.96 -1.21
C LYS A 133 0.03 -6.85 -2.51
N ALA A 134 -0.38 -7.97 -3.09
CA ALA A 134 -1.17 -7.97 -4.32
C ALA A 134 -2.51 -7.25 -4.12
N ASP A 135 -3.22 -7.58 -3.04
CA ASP A 135 -4.48 -6.92 -2.69
C ASP A 135 -4.28 -5.44 -2.33
N GLU A 136 -3.16 -5.10 -1.70
CA GLU A 136 -2.81 -3.71 -1.37
C GLU A 136 -2.52 -2.89 -2.65
N GLN A 137 -1.79 -3.45 -3.61
CA GLN A 137 -1.52 -2.81 -4.89
C GLN A 137 -2.81 -2.60 -5.69
N MET A 138 -3.68 -3.61 -5.75
CA MET A 138 -5.01 -3.50 -6.34
C MET A 138 -5.83 -2.37 -5.70
N ARG A 139 -5.88 -2.30 -4.37
CA ARG A 139 -6.59 -1.23 -3.65
C ARG A 139 -6.00 0.14 -3.94
N LYS A 140 -4.66 0.27 -4.00
CA LYS A 140 -3.98 1.53 -4.35
C LYS A 140 -4.30 1.96 -5.77
N LYS A 141 -4.25 1.03 -6.74
CA LYS A 141 -4.61 1.28 -8.12
C LYS A 141 -6.06 1.74 -8.25
N ARG A 142 -6.98 1.02 -7.63
CA ARG A 142 -8.41 1.39 -7.58
C ARG A 142 -8.62 2.76 -6.96
N ALA A 143 -8.04 3.02 -5.78
CA ALA A 143 -8.17 4.29 -5.10
C ALA A 143 -7.58 5.46 -5.90
N ALA A 144 -6.49 5.25 -6.65
CA ALA A 144 -5.93 6.26 -7.54
C ALA A 144 -6.91 6.60 -8.65
N ILE A 145 -7.49 5.60 -9.33
CA ILE A 145 -8.48 5.81 -10.40
C ILE A 145 -9.75 6.45 -9.83
N GLU A 146 -10.31 5.93 -8.74
CA GLU A 146 -11.51 6.49 -8.10
C GLU A 146 -11.34 7.96 -7.68
N SER A 147 -10.12 8.37 -7.33
CA SER A 147 -9.85 9.78 -6.99
C SER A 147 -9.92 10.72 -8.19
N GLU A 148 -9.79 10.21 -9.41
CA GLU A 148 -9.83 10.98 -10.64
C GLU A 148 -11.20 10.89 -11.34
N LEU A 149 -12.06 9.92 -10.96
CA LEU A 149 -13.38 9.74 -11.58
C LEU A 149 -14.25 11.01 -11.56
N PRO A 150 -14.31 11.82 -10.48
CA PRO A 150 -15.11 13.05 -10.49
C PRO A 150 -14.73 14.00 -11.62
N ARG A 151 -13.40 14.14 -11.83
CA ARG A 151 -12.87 14.99 -12.91
C ARG A 151 -13.14 14.38 -14.29
N PHE A 152 -12.97 13.05 -14.42
CA PHE A 152 -13.25 12.34 -15.65
C PHE A 152 -14.71 12.48 -16.06
N VAL A 153 -15.65 12.23 -15.14
CA VAL A 153 -17.09 12.33 -15.39
C VAL A 153 -17.51 13.75 -15.76
N ALA A 154 -16.95 14.77 -15.10
CA ALA A 154 -17.20 16.16 -15.46
C ALA A 154 -16.72 16.50 -16.88
N THR A 155 -15.57 15.95 -17.30
CA THR A 155 -15.06 16.10 -18.68
C THR A 155 -15.97 15.38 -19.67
N VAL A 156 -16.39 14.14 -19.37
CA VAL A 156 -17.34 13.39 -20.20
C VAL A 156 -18.67 14.15 -20.36
N GLU A 157 -19.24 14.67 -19.26
CA GLU A 157 -20.46 15.48 -19.30
C GLU A 157 -20.31 16.67 -20.23
N GLN A 158 -19.18 17.38 -20.17
CA GLN A 158 -18.92 18.55 -20.98
C GLN A 158 -18.72 18.19 -22.45
N GLU A 159 -17.91 17.17 -22.76
CA GLU A 159 -17.60 16.79 -24.14
C GLU A 159 -18.80 16.13 -24.85
N LEU A 160 -19.66 15.39 -24.13
CA LEU A 160 -20.90 14.83 -24.69
C LEU A 160 -21.87 15.88 -25.23
N LYS A 161 -21.80 17.16 -24.80
CA LYS A 161 -22.56 18.25 -25.36
C LYS A 161 -22.13 18.63 -26.77
N THR A 162 -20.87 18.32 -27.10
CA THR A 162 -20.27 18.73 -28.41
C THR A 162 -20.09 17.51 -29.32
N SER A 163 -19.70 16.37 -28.79
CA SER A 163 -19.44 15.15 -29.56
C SER A 163 -19.88 13.91 -28.77
N ARG A 164 -20.42 12.93 -29.47
CA ARG A 164 -20.76 11.61 -28.88
C ARG A 164 -19.67 10.57 -29.12
N ASP A 165 -18.48 10.97 -29.55
CA ASP A 165 -17.36 10.06 -29.78
C ASP A 165 -16.61 9.76 -28.49
N ILE A 166 -16.96 8.64 -27.86
CA ILE A 166 -16.38 8.18 -26.59
C ILE A 166 -14.88 7.92 -26.72
N LEU A 167 -14.43 7.40 -27.88
CA LEU A 167 -13.01 7.14 -28.08
C LEU A 167 -12.21 8.45 -28.02
N SER A 168 -12.66 9.47 -28.70
CA SER A 168 -12.03 10.80 -28.67
C SER A 168 -12.03 11.42 -27.28
N ILE A 169 -13.14 11.29 -26.54
CA ILE A 169 -13.27 11.78 -25.15
C ILE A 169 -12.22 11.10 -24.25
N MET A 170 -12.08 9.78 -24.34
CA MET A 170 -11.12 9.03 -23.52
C MET A 170 -9.66 9.39 -23.89
N GLU A 171 -9.35 9.55 -25.18
CA GLU A 171 -8.03 9.95 -25.65
C GLU A 171 -7.65 11.38 -25.22
N ASN A 172 -8.60 12.30 -25.24
CA ASN A 172 -8.39 13.66 -24.76
C ASN A 172 -8.13 13.69 -23.25
N TYR A 173 -8.97 12.99 -22.48
CA TYR A 173 -8.79 12.92 -21.03
C TYR A 173 -7.48 12.27 -20.62
N LYS A 174 -7.02 11.23 -21.34
CA LYS A 174 -5.75 10.54 -21.09
C LYS A 174 -4.56 11.50 -20.96
N LYS A 175 -4.55 12.60 -21.71
CA LYS A 175 -3.47 13.62 -21.68
C LYS A 175 -3.36 14.34 -20.33
N HIS A 176 -4.43 14.33 -19.55
CA HIS A 176 -4.56 15.03 -18.27
C HIS A 176 -4.72 14.08 -17.08
N ALA A 177 -4.84 12.79 -17.35
CA ALA A 177 -4.97 11.74 -16.34
C ALA A 177 -3.64 11.47 -15.63
N GLY A 178 -3.72 11.05 -14.36
CA GLY A 178 -2.56 10.54 -13.63
C GLY A 178 -2.01 9.26 -14.27
N GLU A 179 -0.78 8.92 -13.94
CA GLU A 179 -0.04 7.80 -14.56
C GLU A 179 -0.83 6.49 -14.57
N VAL A 180 -1.46 6.14 -13.46
CA VAL A 180 -2.23 4.89 -13.30
C VAL A 180 -3.47 4.89 -14.18
N PHE A 181 -4.22 5.98 -14.19
CA PHE A 181 -5.45 6.06 -14.96
C PHE A 181 -5.17 6.22 -16.45
N SER A 182 -4.15 7.01 -16.82
CA SER A 182 -3.69 7.18 -18.21
C SER A 182 -3.30 5.83 -18.83
N TYR A 183 -2.57 4.97 -18.12
CA TYR A 183 -2.22 3.63 -18.58
C TYR A 183 -3.48 2.76 -18.84
N GLU A 184 -4.45 2.77 -17.93
CA GLU A 184 -5.68 1.99 -18.12
C GLU A 184 -6.56 2.53 -19.26
N LEU A 185 -6.58 3.84 -19.45
CA LEU A 185 -7.25 4.46 -20.60
C LEU A 185 -6.57 4.08 -21.92
N ASP A 186 -5.22 4.03 -21.92
CA ASP A 186 -4.45 3.60 -23.08
C ASP A 186 -4.79 2.16 -23.51
N VAL A 187 -4.81 1.24 -22.55
CA VAL A 187 -5.22 -0.13 -22.79
C VAL A 187 -6.65 -0.20 -23.31
N THR A 188 -7.55 0.60 -22.72
CA THR A 188 -8.97 0.59 -23.08
C THR A 188 -9.22 1.17 -24.47
N THR A 189 -8.56 2.28 -24.80
CA THR A 189 -8.66 2.90 -26.14
C THR A 189 -8.06 1.99 -27.24
N ALA A 190 -6.97 1.28 -26.94
CA ALA A 190 -6.41 0.26 -27.83
C ALA A 190 -7.40 -0.90 -28.03
N ASP A 191 -8.03 -1.37 -26.96
CA ASP A 191 -9.09 -2.39 -27.03
C ASP A 191 -10.30 -1.93 -27.85
N MET A 192 -10.70 -0.65 -27.72
CA MET A 192 -11.81 -0.06 -28.49
C MET A 192 -11.53 0.00 -29.99
N ARG A 193 -10.28 0.23 -30.37
CA ARG A 193 -9.86 0.22 -31.79
C ARG A 193 -9.83 -1.17 -32.40
N SER A 194 -9.63 -2.22 -31.60
CA SER A 194 -9.50 -3.61 -32.06
C SER A 194 -10.75 -4.45 -31.87
N SER A 195 -11.71 -3.98 -31.06
CA SER A 195 -12.94 -4.73 -30.73
C SER A 195 -14.15 -3.79 -30.60
N SER A 196 -15.32 -4.34 -30.23
CA SER A 196 -16.49 -3.49 -29.95
C SER A 196 -16.26 -2.62 -28.71
N TYR A 197 -16.75 -1.40 -28.74
CA TYR A 197 -16.64 -0.43 -27.64
C TYR A 197 -17.23 -0.95 -26.33
N GLU A 198 -18.39 -1.64 -26.40
CA GLU A 198 -19.01 -2.25 -25.23
C GLU A 198 -18.12 -3.31 -24.58
N ALA A 199 -17.53 -4.20 -25.39
CA ALA A 199 -16.64 -5.25 -24.91
C ALA A 199 -15.36 -4.66 -24.29
N ALA A 200 -14.80 -3.60 -24.89
CA ALA A 200 -13.64 -2.91 -24.38
C ALA A 200 -13.93 -2.25 -23.02
N LEU A 201 -15.06 -1.56 -22.88
CA LEU A 201 -15.51 -0.94 -21.63
C LEU A 201 -15.80 -1.99 -20.54
N THR A 202 -16.41 -3.11 -20.88
CA THR A 202 -16.66 -4.20 -19.93
C THR A 202 -15.34 -4.82 -19.42
N ARG A 203 -14.35 -4.97 -20.30
CA ARG A 203 -13.01 -5.42 -19.90
C ARG A 203 -12.32 -4.39 -18.99
N PHE A 204 -12.44 -3.11 -19.29
CA PHE A 204 -11.93 -2.03 -18.45
C PHE A 204 -12.53 -2.07 -17.03
N GLU A 205 -13.85 -2.16 -16.94
CA GLU A 205 -14.57 -2.32 -15.67
C GLU A 205 -14.06 -3.52 -14.88
N SER A 206 -13.94 -4.68 -15.54
CA SER A 206 -13.51 -5.92 -14.88
C SER A 206 -12.05 -5.88 -14.40
N ARG A 207 -11.16 -5.16 -15.10
CA ARG A 207 -9.76 -4.98 -14.70
C ARG A 207 -9.61 -4.15 -13.42
N ILE A 208 -10.44 -3.12 -13.27
CA ILE A 208 -10.36 -2.21 -12.10
C ILE A 208 -11.20 -2.72 -10.94
N GLY A 209 -12.39 -3.26 -11.22
CA GLY A 209 -13.30 -3.81 -10.22
C GLY A 209 -13.79 -2.76 -9.22
N SER A 210 -14.10 -1.55 -9.67
CA SER A 210 -14.63 -0.44 -8.87
C SER A 210 -16.10 -0.23 -9.18
N SER A 211 -16.95 -0.14 -8.16
CA SER A 211 -18.38 0.14 -8.32
C SER A 211 -18.61 1.53 -8.94
N GLN A 212 -17.81 2.53 -8.55
CA GLN A 212 -17.91 3.87 -9.10
C GLN A 212 -17.58 3.88 -10.59
N LEU A 213 -16.56 3.12 -11.02
CA LEU A 213 -16.24 2.98 -12.43
C LEU A 213 -17.34 2.22 -13.19
N SER A 214 -17.99 1.23 -12.57
CA SER A 214 -19.12 0.51 -13.16
C SER A 214 -20.26 1.44 -13.54
N ASP A 215 -20.56 2.42 -12.69
CA ASP A 215 -21.59 3.43 -12.98
C ASP A 215 -21.19 4.30 -14.17
N VAL A 216 -19.93 4.71 -14.25
CA VAL A 216 -19.40 5.45 -15.40
C VAL A 216 -19.48 4.64 -16.69
N VAL A 217 -19.02 3.38 -16.65
CA VAL A 217 -19.04 2.47 -17.81
C VAL A 217 -20.46 2.24 -18.29
N ARG A 218 -21.43 2.07 -17.39
CA ARG A 218 -22.85 1.93 -17.72
C ARG A 218 -23.36 3.13 -18.48
N GLY A 219 -23.01 4.34 -18.03
CA GLY A 219 -23.36 5.58 -18.74
C GLY A 219 -22.71 5.65 -20.13
N LEU A 220 -21.43 5.29 -20.26
CA LEU A 220 -20.73 5.29 -21.55
C LEU A 220 -21.34 4.27 -22.53
N VAL A 221 -21.72 3.10 -22.04
CA VAL A 221 -22.39 2.07 -22.86
C VAL A 221 -23.76 2.56 -23.35
N SER A 222 -24.53 3.28 -22.51
CA SER A 222 -25.82 3.85 -22.95
C SER A 222 -25.64 4.92 -24.03
N VAL A 223 -24.56 5.74 -23.98
CA VAL A 223 -24.23 6.67 -25.06
C VAL A 223 -23.93 5.94 -26.37
N ILE A 224 -23.18 4.81 -26.32
CA ILE A 224 -22.89 4.00 -27.51
C ILE A 224 -24.16 3.45 -28.14
N ARG A 225 -25.15 3.08 -27.32
CA ARG A 225 -26.46 2.59 -27.77
C ARG A 225 -27.36 3.68 -28.35
N GLY A 226 -26.96 4.94 -28.22
CA GLY A 226 -27.70 6.10 -28.74
C GLY A 226 -28.65 6.75 -27.74
N ASP A 227 -28.64 6.32 -26.49
CA ASP A 227 -29.46 6.91 -25.44
C ASP A 227 -29.01 8.34 -25.11
N ASP A 228 -29.97 9.20 -24.70
CA ASP A 228 -29.63 10.54 -24.19
C ASP A 228 -29.11 10.46 -22.74
N SER A 229 -27.81 10.23 -22.63
CA SER A 229 -27.16 10.05 -21.34
C SER A 229 -26.61 11.35 -20.74
N ALA A 230 -26.89 12.52 -21.34
CA ALA A 230 -26.42 13.79 -20.83
C ALA A 230 -26.94 14.09 -19.42
N VAL A 231 -28.22 13.80 -19.16
CA VAL A 231 -28.84 13.93 -17.82
C VAL A 231 -28.19 12.96 -16.84
N TYR A 232 -27.94 11.73 -17.26
CA TYR A 232 -27.28 10.73 -16.45
C TYR A 232 -25.88 11.17 -16.00
N PHE A 233 -25.05 11.66 -16.94
CA PHE A 233 -23.71 12.14 -16.60
C PHE A 233 -23.73 13.39 -15.74
N LYS A 234 -24.71 14.28 -15.91
CA LYS A 234 -24.90 15.45 -15.04
C LYS A 234 -25.19 15.02 -13.59
N MET A 235 -26.07 14.04 -13.41
CA MET A 235 -26.39 13.49 -12.09
C MET A 235 -25.17 12.78 -11.49
N LEU A 236 -24.49 11.96 -12.27
CA LEU A 236 -23.30 11.24 -11.86
C LEU A 236 -22.15 12.19 -11.46
N ALA A 237 -21.94 13.28 -12.19
CA ALA A 237 -20.97 14.31 -11.86
C ALA A 237 -21.28 14.98 -10.52
N HIS A 238 -22.57 15.26 -10.26
CA HIS A 238 -23.01 15.79 -8.97
C HIS A 238 -22.72 14.83 -7.82
N ASP A 239 -23.09 13.55 -7.97
CA ASP A 239 -22.87 12.52 -6.95
C ASP A 239 -21.39 12.31 -6.65
N PHE A 240 -20.55 12.28 -7.69
CA PHE A 240 -19.10 12.14 -7.51
C PHE A 240 -18.46 13.34 -6.82
N LYS A 241 -18.96 14.54 -7.09
CA LYS A 241 -18.53 15.75 -6.37
C LYS A 241 -18.87 15.68 -4.89
N LEU A 242 -20.03 15.16 -4.53
CA LEU A 242 -20.42 14.92 -3.12
C LEU A 242 -19.51 13.88 -2.47
N LEU A 243 -19.21 12.78 -3.16
CA LEU A 243 -18.28 11.75 -2.67
C LEU A 243 -16.87 12.31 -2.46
N GLU A 244 -16.38 13.15 -3.36
CA GLU A 244 -15.10 13.83 -3.22
C GLU A 244 -15.05 14.73 -1.99
N LEU A 245 -16.08 15.54 -1.77
CA LEU A 245 -16.22 16.38 -0.58
C LEU A 245 -16.25 15.55 0.71
N GLN A 246 -16.98 14.44 0.72
CA GLN A 246 -17.00 13.51 1.86
C GLN A 246 -15.61 12.90 2.11
N ARG A 247 -14.90 12.51 1.05
CA ARG A 247 -13.53 11.97 1.15
C ARG A 247 -12.58 12.98 1.76
N LEU A 248 -12.59 14.22 1.25
CA LEU A 248 -11.76 15.32 1.76
C LEU A 248 -12.08 15.63 3.23
N LYS A 249 -13.37 15.65 3.60
CA LYS A 249 -13.81 15.83 4.98
C LYS A 249 -13.30 14.69 5.88
N ASN A 250 -13.41 13.44 5.42
CA ASN A 250 -12.92 12.28 6.16
C ASN A 250 -11.39 12.29 6.32
N GLU A 251 -10.65 12.76 5.31
CA GLU A 251 -9.20 12.92 5.39
C GLU A 251 -8.82 14.03 6.39
N ALA A 252 -9.51 15.16 6.35
CA ALA A 252 -9.31 16.24 7.30
C ALA A 252 -9.60 15.82 8.76
N GLN A 253 -10.61 15.00 8.98
CA GLN A 253 -10.97 14.49 10.31
C GLN A 253 -9.96 13.49 10.89
N LYS A 254 -9.07 12.92 10.08
CA LYS A 254 -8.00 12.01 10.56
C LYS A 254 -6.80 12.74 11.16
N ILE A 255 -6.66 14.03 10.93
CA ILE A 255 -5.53 14.83 11.42
C ILE A 255 -5.60 15.08 12.93
N PRO A 256 -6.75 15.55 13.52
CA PRO A 256 -6.85 15.83 14.95
C PRO A 256 -6.49 14.64 15.87
N PRO A 257 -6.97 13.39 15.61
CA PRO A 257 -6.62 12.25 16.44
C PRO A 257 -5.11 11.96 16.48
N LYS A 258 -4.40 12.16 15.36
CA LYS A 258 -2.95 11.97 15.31
C LYS A 258 -2.22 12.97 16.19
N ILE A 259 -2.62 14.24 16.15
CA ILE A 259 -2.04 15.31 17.01
C ILE A 259 -2.28 14.98 18.48
N ARG A 260 -3.48 14.50 18.85
CA ARG A 260 -3.82 14.13 20.23
C ARG A 260 -2.93 12.98 20.74
N ILE A 261 -2.63 11.98 19.93
CA ILE A 261 -1.74 10.88 20.30
C ILE A 261 -0.31 11.40 20.56
N PHE A 262 0.21 12.30 19.72
CA PHE A 262 1.52 12.91 19.95
C PHE A 262 1.56 13.77 21.22
N SER A 263 0.51 14.56 21.47
CA SER A 263 0.40 15.33 22.69
C SER A 263 0.35 14.45 23.94
N LEU A 264 -0.41 13.35 23.89
CA LEU A 264 -0.48 12.37 24.97
C LEU A 264 0.90 11.71 25.21
N ALA A 265 1.61 11.31 24.16
CA ALA A 265 2.93 10.71 24.27
C ALA A 265 3.94 11.67 24.89
N MET A 266 3.90 12.96 24.50
CA MET A 266 4.76 13.99 25.08
C MET A 266 4.46 14.19 26.58
N LEU A 267 3.18 14.23 26.96
CA LEU A 267 2.76 14.35 28.36
C LEU A 267 3.23 13.15 29.19
N MET A 268 3.10 11.92 28.65
CA MET A 268 3.58 10.71 29.32
C MET A 268 5.11 10.71 29.49
N THR A 269 5.86 11.22 28.52
CA THR A 269 7.32 11.37 28.64
C THR A 269 7.72 12.34 29.75
N PHE A 270 7.05 13.49 29.86
CA PHE A 270 7.27 14.44 30.94
C PHE A 270 6.95 13.83 32.31
N LEU A 271 5.83 13.12 32.42
CA LEU A 271 5.42 12.48 33.67
C LEU A 271 6.41 11.41 34.10
N LEU A 272 6.90 10.60 33.16
CA LEU A 272 7.90 9.56 33.42
C LEU A 272 9.25 10.17 33.85
N THR A 273 9.69 11.24 33.18
CA THR A 273 10.91 11.96 33.56
C THR A 273 10.81 12.55 34.99
N TYR A 274 9.66 13.16 35.32
CA TYR A 274 9.41 13.68 36.67
C TYR A 274 9.45 12.55 37.71
N LEU A 275 8.85 11.41 37.44
CA LEU A 275 8.82 10.27 38.35
C LEU A 275 10.22 9.69 38.59
N VAL A 276 11.06 9.63 37.58
CA VAL A 276 12.46 9.18 37.67
C VAL A 276 13.27 10.15 38.54
N VAL A 277 13.14 11.47 38.31
CA VAL A 277 13.86 12.50 39.09
C VAL A 277 13.45 12.45 40.56
N MET A 278 12.15 12.37 40.84
CA MET A 278 11.63 12.23 42.22
C MET A 278 12.13 10.94 42.90
N GLY A 279 12.15 9.82 42.15
CA GLY A 279 12.67 8.56 42.65
C GLY A 279 14.16 8.63 43.02
N MET A 280 14.98 9.30 42.19
CA MET A 280 16.41 9.51 42.49
C MET A 280 16.58 10.39 43.73
N GLN A 281 15.84 11.50 43.88
CA GLN A 281 15.89 12.36 45.04
C GLN A 281 15.49 11.64 46.34
N LEU A 282 14.51 10.75 46.25
CA LEU A 282 14.06 9.96 47.41
C LEU A 282 15.12 8.95 47.83
N ILE A 283 15.83 8.32 46.90
CA ILE A 283 16.94 7.40 47.17
C ILE A 283 18.13 8.18 47.82
N ASP A 284 18.48 9.34 47.25
CA ASP A 284 19.55 10.18 47.79
C ASP A 284 19.21 10.68 49.21
N ALA A 285 17.96 11.08 49.47
CA ALA A 285 17.50 11.50 50.79
C ALA A 285 17.54 10.36 51.84
N LEU A 286 17.19 9.13 51.44
CA LEU A 286 17.31 7.97 52.31
C LEU A 286 18.76 7.55 52.55
N GLY A 287 19.66 7.72 51.58
CA GLY A 287 21.09 7.43 51.70
C GLY A 287 21.83 8.42 52.61
N THR A 288 21.33 9.64 52.77
CA THR A 288 21.89 10.66 53.68
C THR A 288 21.37 10.56 55.13
N MET A 289 20.31 9.76 55.37
CA MET A 289 19.76 9.53 56.71
C MET A 289 20.31 8.24 57.38
N MET A 290 21.00 7.38 56.63
CA MET A 290 21.75 6.23 57.17
C MET A 290 23.24 6.56 57.35
#